data_71d3179baae6d443c3c88b414bd188b6
#
_entry.id   71d3179baae6d443c3c88b414bd188b6
#
_cell.length_a   1.000
_cell.length_b   1.000
_cell.length_c   1.000
_cell.angle_alpha   90.00
_cell.angle_beta   90.00
_cell.angle_gamma   90.00
#
_symmetry.space_group_name_H-M   'P 1'
#
loop_
_entity.id
_entity.type
_entity.pdbx_description
1 polymer ?
#
loop_
_entity_poly.entity_id
_entity_poly.type
_entity_poly.pdbx_seq_one_letter_code
_entity_poly.pdbx_strand_id
1 'polypeptide(L)'
;MGKHTTVVSCASLTFDMTFFALVRIWITRLRGEIVSKRCPAHPMRRRPMMNDNPALEYTSYVSAYMTYYKLLDDVSDERGMKRLFARVALLFAKRPVKKIPKELSPVGEKIKECLSRLSALEKEKCENPSECAEVFGELLGFAASFGLDAESARIADEIGRHVGKWVYLADAACDIDDDEKSGSFNPFILSMGYDGAKEFVESGLDGVLSMELIASLGAYELGPSDMGECGGCIKNILTKGMRNALTAKLEKKEKKHEGSV
;
A
#
# COMPACT_ATOMS: atom_id res chain seq x y z
N MET A 1 -16.05 0.97 4.27
CA MET A 1 -15.86 0.71 2.82
C MET A 1 -17.14 0.27 2.13
N GLY A 2 -17.75 -0.88 2.42
CA GLY A 2 -18.92 -1.38 1.69
C GLY A 2 -20.15 -0.46 1.61
N LYS A 3 -20.28 0.55 2.48
CA LYS A 3 -21.37 1.52 2.47
C LYS A 3 -21.18 2.60 1.39
N HIS A 4 -19.97 3.07 1.19
CA HIS A 4 -19.63 4.16 0.25
C HIS A 4 -19.18 3.64 -1.11
N THR A 5 -18.61 2.43 -1.17
CA THR A 5 -18.16 1.79 -2.40
C THR A 5 -18.99 0.53 -2.67
N THR A 6 -18.36 -0.62 -2.85
CA THR A 6 -19.05 -1.90 -3.04
C THR A 6 -18.48 -2.98 -2.13
N VAL A 7 -19.21 -4.08 -1.93
CA VAL A 7 -18.71 -5.24 -1.16
C VAL A 7 -17.40 -5.80 -1.77
N VAL A 8 -17.26 -5.69 -3.08
CA VAL A 8 -16.02 -6.10 -3.79
C VAL A 8 -14.83 -5.26 -3.35
N SER A 9 -15.01 -3.96 -3.05
CA SER A 9 -13.94 -3.10 -2.52
C SER A 9 -13.48 -3.50 -1.12
N CYS A 10 -14.26 -4.30 -0.38
CA CYS A 10 -13.81 -4.84 0.89
C CYS A 10 -12.73 -5.93 0.73
N ALA A 11 -12.68 -6.59 -0.42
CA ALA A 11 -11.67 -7.59 -0.73
C ALA A 11 -10.30 -6.97 -1.09
N SER A 12 -10.28 -5.68 -1.46
CA SER A 12 -9.05 -4.92 -1.73
C SER A 12 -8.49 -4.21 -0.49
N LEU A 13 -9.06 -4.46 0.69
CA LEU A 13 -8.57 -3.90 1.94
C LEU A 13 -7.27 -4.63 2.33
N THR A 14 -6.15 -3.98 2.12
CA THR A 14 -4.83 -4.46 2.54
C THR A 14 -4.46 -3.91 3.91
N PHE A 15 -3.43 -4.46 4.54
CA PHE A 15 -2.87 -3.90 5.78
C PHE A 15 -2.37 -2.48 5.55
N ASP A 16 -1.85 -2.17 4.35
CA ASP A 16 -1.36 -0.84 3.97
C ASP A 16 -2.48 0.20 4.02
N MET A 17 -3.65 -0.12 3.46
CA MET A 17 -4.82 0.78 3.53
C MET A 17 -5.35 0.94 4.95
N THR A 18 -5.19 -0.06 5.81
CA THR A 18 -5.55 0.06 7.23
C THR A 18 -4.61 1.01 7.95
N PHE A 19 -3.29 0.87 7.72
CA PHE A 19 -2.29 1.81 8.25
C PHE A 19 -2.55 3.24 7.77
N PHE A 20 -2.79 3.41 6.47
CA PHE A 20 -3.14 4.68 5.87
C PHE A 20 -4.36 5.35 6.55
N ALA A 21 -5.42 4.57 6.81
CA ALA A 21 -6.58 5.06 7.55
C ALA A 21 -6.23 5.49 8.98
N LEU A 22 -5.39 4.72 9.68
CA LEU A 22 -4.94 5.05 11.04
C LEU A 22 -4.17 6.37 11.06
N VAL A 23 -3.25 6.60 10.11
CA VAL A 23 -2.51 7.87 9.97
C VAL A 23 -3.46 9.04 9.76
N ARG A 24 -4.44 8.90 8.87
CA ARG A 24 -5.44 9.95 8.61
C ARG A 24 -6.33 10.24 9.83
N ILE A 25 -6.79 9.21 10.55
CA ILE A 25 -7.59 9.37 11.77
C ILE A 25 -6.77 10.08 12.86
N TRP A 26 -5.53 9.67 13.05
CA TRP A 26 -4.64 10.23 14.05
C TRP A 26 -4.32 11.70 13.77
N ILE A 27 -3.87 12.02 12.55
CA ILE A 27 -3.45 13.38 12.20
C ILE A 27 -4.64 14.37 12.20
N THR A 28 -5.83 13.93 11.80
CA THR A 28 -7.05 14.76 11.82
C THR A 28 -7.75 14.78 13.17
N ARG A 29 -7.33 13.95 14.12
CA ARG A 29 -7.98 13.78 15.43
C ARG A 29 -9.48 13.43 15.36
N LEU A 30 -9.93 12.91 14.21
CA LEU A 30 -11.32 12.53 13.98
C LEU A 30 -11.60 11.17 14.65
N ARG A 31 -12.19 11.23 15.83
CA ARG A 31 -12.64 10.02 16.54
C ARG A 31 -13.87 9.43 15.85
N GLY A 32 -13.86 8.12 15.62
CA GLY A 32 -15.01 7.40 15.11
C GLY A 32 -15.71 6.64 16.23
N GLU A 33 -17.01 6.45 16.10
CA GLU A 33 -17.78 5.59 17.00
C GLU A 33 -17.53 4.11 16.69
N ILE A 34 -17.27 3.31 17.72
CA ILE A 34 -17.15 1.85 17.56
C ILE A 34 -18.52 1.21 17.75
N VAL A 35 -19.02 0.57 16.72
CA VAL A 35 -20.33 -0.09 16.72
C VAL A 35 -20.19 -1.58 16.39
N SER A 36 -21.05 -2.39 16.98
CA SER A 36 -21.09 -3.83 16.67
C SER A 36 -21.92 -4.10 15.43
N LYS A 37 -21.26 -4.41 14.31
CA LYS A 37 -21.91 -4.70 13.02
C LYS A 37 -21.49 -6.07 12.47
N ARG A 38 -22.32 -6.62 11.56
CA ARG A 38 -21.97 -7.80 10.78
C ARG A 38 -21.08 -7.37 9.60
N CYS A 39 -19.90 -7.99 9.48
CA CYS A 39 -19.03 -7.79 8.34
C CYS A 39 -19.56 -8.56 7.13
N PRO A 40 -19.64 -7.97 5.92
CA PRO A 40 -20.05 -8.70 4.72
C PRO A 40 -19.20 -9.94 4.43
N ALA A 41 -17.91 -9.91 4.77
CA ALA A 41 -17.00 -11.05 4.61
C ALA A 41 -17.20 -12.14 5.71
N HIS A 42 -17.82 -11.78 6.85
CA HIS A 42 -18.09 -12.70 7.96
C HIS A 42 -19.52 -12.46 8.51
N PRO A 43 -20.57 -12.80 7.75
CA PRO A 43 -21.93 -12.39 8.07
C PRO A 43 -22.51 -13.08 9.32
N MET A 44 -21.91 -14.18 9.76
CA MET A 44 -22.39 -14.95 10.90
C MET A 44 -22.00 -14.35 12.26
N ARG A 45 -21.00 -13.46 12.32
CA ARG A 45 -20.52 -12.87 13.58
C ARG A 45 -20.57 -11.35 13.55
N ARG A 46 -21.03 -10.73 14.64
CA ARG A 46 -20.87 -9.32 14.86
C ARG A 46 -19.46 -9.02 15.34
N ARG A 47 -18.86 -7.96 14.81
CA ARG A 47 -17.54 -7.49 15.19
C ARG A 47 -17.57 -6.00 15.49
N PRO A 48 -16.71 -5.49 16.41
CA PRO A 48 -16.55 -4.07 16.58
C PRO A 48 -16.00 -3.47 15.29
N MET A 49 -16.65 -2.43 14.80
CA MET A 49 -16.28 -1.72 13.57
C MET A 49 -16.44 -0.22 13.80
N MET A 50 -15.49 0.54 13.30
CA MET A 50 -15.60 2.01 13.31
C MET A 50 -16.71 2.44 12.36
N ASN A 51 -17.60 3.31 12.82
CA ASN A 51 -18.73 3.80 12.05
C ASN A 51 -18.45 5.21 11.52
N ASP A 52 -18.92 5.49 10.31
CA ASP A 52 -19.05 6.81 9.67
C ASP A 52 -17.89 7.80 9.99
N ASN A 53 -16.65 7.38 9.73
CA ASN A 53 -15.46 8.21 9.91
C ASN A 53 -14.99 8.74 8.53
N PRO A 54 -14.85 10.08 8.37
CA PRO A 54 -14.40 10.68 7.10
C PRO A 54 -13.05 10.18 6.60
N ALA A 55 -12.11 9.85 7.49
CA ALA A 55 -10.81 9.30 7.11
C ALA A 55 -10.95 7.89 6.51
N LEU A 56 -11.87 7.06 7.04
CA LEU A 56 -12.17 5.75 6.45
C LEU A 56 -12.87 5.89 5.09
N GLU A 57 -13.75 6.84 4.95
CA GLU A 57 -14.42 7.13 3.68
C GLU A 57 -13.39 7.55 2.64
N TYR A 58 -12.55 8.53 2.95
CA TYR A 58 -11.46 8.96 2.10
C TYR A 58 -10.52 7.82 1.71
N THR A 59 -10.07 7.01 2.69
CA THR A 59 -9.24 5.82 2.44
C THR A 59 -9.92 4.84 1.49
N SER A 60 -11.24 4.70 1.58
CA SER A 60 -11.99 3.83 0.67
C SER A 60 -11.98 4.33 -0.78
N TYR A 61 -11.96 5.64 -0.98
CA TYR A 61 -11.84 6.25 -2.30
C TYR A 61 -10.43 6.09 -2.89
N VAL A 62 -9.39 6.31 -2.07
CA VAL A 62 -7.99 6.05 -2.47
C VAL A 62 -7.81 4.59 -2.90
N SER A 63 -8.27 3.64 -2.07
CA SER A 63 -8.23 2.21 -2.39
C SER A 63 -8.98 1.87 -3.68
N ALA A 64 -10.13 2.51 -3.93
CA ALA A 64 -10.90 2.31 -5.16
C ALA A 64 -10.14 2.82 -6.41
N TYR A 65 -9.47 3.98 -6.31
CA TYR A 65 -8.62 4.49 -7.39
C TYR A 65 -7.44 3.58 -7.66
N MET A 66 -6.68 3.16 -6.62
CA MET A 66 -5.54 2.27 -6.76
C MET A 66 -5.94 0.94 -7.42
N THR A 67 -7.01 0.31 -6.93
CA THR A 67 -7.53 -0.94 -7.52
C THR A 67 -7.95 -0.75 -8.97
N TYR A 68 -8.63 0.35 -9.29
CA TYR A 68 -9.10 0.63 -10.64
C TYR A 68 -7.96 0.81 -11.62
N TYR A 69 -6.96 1.64 -11.28
CA TYR A 69 -5.84 1.91 -12.18
C TYR A 69 -4.90 0.72 -12.32
N LYS A 70 -4.68 -0.07 -11.24
CA LYS A 70 -3.95 -1.33 -11.33
C LYS A 70 -4.64 -2.31 -12.30
N LEU A 71 -5.96 -2.49 -12.19
CA LEU A 71 -6.70 -3.36 -13.12
C LEU A 71 -6.70 -2.83 -14.57
N LEU A 72 -6.61 -1.51 -14.76
CA LEU A 72 -6.45 -0.95 -16.11
C LEU A 72 -5.09 -1.33 -16.71
N ASP A 73 -4.04 -1.30 -15.92
CA ASP A 73 -2.69 -1.70 -16.31
C ASP A 73 -2.66 -3.21 -16.62
N ASP A 74 -3.18 -4.06 -15.74
CA ASP A 74 -3.30 -5.51 -15.95
C ASP A 74 -4.05 -5.86 -17.26
N VAL A 75 -5.08 -5.10 -17.62
CA VAL A 75 -5.83 -5.31 -18.88
C VAL A 75 -4.99 -4.98 -20.10
N SER A 76 -4.07 -4.02 -20.01
CA SER A 76 -3.19 -3.65 -21.12
C SER A 76 -2.03 -4.62 -21.30
N ASP A 77 -1.44 -5.07 -20.21
CA ASP A 77 -0.18 -5.81 -20.22
C ASP A 77 -0.38 -7.35 -20.21
N GLU A 78 -1.45 -7.85 -19.62
CA GLU A 78 -1.73 -9.29 -19.53
C GLU A 78 -2.34 -9.87 -20.83
N ARG A 79 -2.14 -11.18 -21.06
CA ARG A 79 -2.68 -11.93 -22.19
C ARG A 79 -3.56 -13.11 -21.74
N GLY A 80 -4.40 -13.60 -22.66
CA GLY A 80 -5.21 -14.81 -22.45
C GLY A 80 -6.24 -14.68 -21.30
N MET A 81 -6.33 -15.73 -20.47
CA MET A 81 -7.30 -15.81 -19.38
C MET A 81 -7.11 -14.75 -18.30
N LYS A 82 -5.87 -14.37 -17.97
CA LYS A 82 -5.58 -13.33 -16.97
C LYS A 82 -6.17 -11.99 -17.41
N ARG A 83 -5.99 -11.60 -18.68
CA ARG A 83 -6.63 -10.40 -19.26
C ARG A 83 -8.14 -10.44 -19.19
N LEU A 84 -8.77 -11.61 -19.39
CA LEU A 84 -10.21 -11.76 -19.28
C LEU A 84 -10.68 -11.52 -17.84
N PHE A 85 -9.99 -12.11 -16.84
CA PHE A 85 -10.28 -11.87 -15.42
C PHE A 85 -10.10 -10.42 -15.03
N ALA A 86 -9.01 -9.78 -15.46
CA ALA A 86 -8.77 -8.34 -15.23
C ALA A 86 -9.89 -7.47 -15.83
N ARG A 87 -10.37 -7.77 -17.04
CA ARG A 87 -11.50 -7.06 -17.66
C ARG A 87 -12.80 -7.20 -16.86
N VAL A 88 -13.11 -8.41 -16.38
CA VAL A 88 -14.29 -8.64 -15.54
C VAL A 88 -14.17 -7.88 -14.22
N ALA A 89 -13.01 -7.97 -13.54
CA ALA A 89 -12.75 -7.22 -12.32
C ALA A 89 -12.86 -5.70 -12.51
N LEU A 90 -12.35 -5.18 -13.64
CA LEU A 90 -12.45 -3.78 -14.00
C LEU A 90 -13.89 -3.27 -14.13
N LEU A 91 -14.82 -4.09 -14.63
CA LEU A 91 -16.24 -3.72 -14.69
C LEU A 91 -16.82 -3.47 -13.29
N PHE A 92 -16.40 -4.28 -12.30
CA PHE A 92 -16.81 -4.09 -10.91
C PHE A 92 -16.10 -2.90 -10.27
N ALA A 93 -14.81 -2.66 -10.57
CA ALA A 93 -14.03 -1.55 -10.03
C ALA A 93 -14.46 -0.17 -10.57
N LYS A 94 -15.06 -0.10 -11.77
CA LYS A 94 -15.60 1.16 -12.33
C LYS A 94 -16.74 1.76 -11.51
N ARG A 95 -17.57 0.94 -10.87
CA ARG A 95 -18.74 1.42 -10.10
C ARG A 95 -18.36 2.24 -8.86
N PRO A 96 -17.44 1.78 -7.99
CA PRO A 96 -16.94 2.59 -6.87
C PRO A 96 -16.35 3.92 -7.32
N VAL A 97 -15.48 3.90 -8.36
CA VAL A 97 -14.80 5.10 -8.85
C VAL A 97 -15.78 6.17 -9.34
N LYS A 98 -16.86 5.80 -10.00
CA LYS A 98 -17.91 6.74 -10.43
C LYS A 98 -18.63 7.45 -9.28
N LYS A 99 -18.57 6.93 -8.06
CA LYS A 99 -19.19 7.50 -6.87
C LYS A 99 -18.25 8.41 -6.07
N ILE A 100 -16.98 8.48 -6.45
CA ILE A 100 -16.00 9.32 -5.78
C ILE A 100 -16.33 10.78 -6.06
N PRO A 101 -16.34 11.63 -5.02
CA PRO A 101 -16.54 13.07 -5.19
C PRO A 101 -15.53 13.68 -6.15
N LYS A 102 -15.98 14.66 -6.97
CA LYS A 102 -15.11 15.31 -7.97
C LYS A 102 -13.93 16.05 -7.35
N GLU A 103 -14.08 16.52 -6.14
CA GLU A 103 -13.04 17.20 -5.36
C GLU A 103 -11.83 16.31 -5.12
N LEU A 104 -12.01 14.99 -5.21
CA LEU A 104 -10.93 13.98 -5.08
C LEU A 104 -10.32 13.57 -6.43
N SER A 105 -10.71 14.20 -7.54
CA SER A 105 -10.10 13.96 -8.86
C SER A 105 -8.56 14.10 -8.84
N PRO A 106 -7.97 15.11 -8.17
CA PRO A 106 -6.51 15.25 -8.14
C PRO A 106 -5.79 14.02 -7.54
N VAL A 107 -6.42 13.36 -6.57
CA VAL A 107 -5.88 12.11 -5.99
C VAL A 107 -5.88 10.99 -7.03
N GLY A 108 -6.98 10.83 -7.77
CA GLY A 108 -7.07 9.85 -8.85
C GLY A 108 -6.06 10.10 -9.97
N GLU A 109 -5.88 11.38 -10.36
CA GLU A 109 -4.91 11.79 -11.39
C GLU A 109 -3.46 11.49 -10.94
N LYS A 110 -3.12 11.82 -9.68
CA LYS A 110 -1.79 11.53 -9.13
C LYS A 110 -1.50 10.04 -9.04
N ILE A 111 -2.46 9.24 -8.58
CA ILE A 111 -2.33 7.78 -8.57
C ILE A 111 -2.08 7.24 -9.98
N LYS A 112 -2.86 7.71 -10.98
CA LYS A 112 -2.67 7.32 -12.37
C LYS A 112 -1.30 7.71 -12.90
N GLU A 113 -0.84 8.93 -12.63
CA GLU A 113 0.47 9.43 -13.02
C GLU A 113 1.59 8.54 -12.46
N CYS A 114 1.60 8.31 -11.14
CA CYS A 114 2.64 7.52 -10.49
C CYS A 114 2.65 6.07 -10.97
N LEU A 115 1.48 5.42 -11.09
CA LEU A 115 1.41 4.06 -11.63
C LEU A 115 1.89 3.99 -13.09
N SER A 116 1.58 5.01 -13.91
CA SER A 116 2.10 5.07 -15.29
C SER A 116 3.62 5.27 -15.33
N ARG A 117 4.19 6.03 -14.39
CA ARG A 117 5.66 6.17 -14.25
C ARG A 117 6.30 4.87 -13.82
N LEU A 118 5.73 4.15 -12.86
CA LEU A 118 6.21 2.81 -12.47
C LEU A 118 6.19 1.85 -13.65
N SER A 119 5.07 1.77 -14.38
CA SER A 119 4.98 0.93 -15.59
C SER A 119 6.01 1.32 -16.68
N ALA A 120 6.35 2.60 -16.78
CA ALA A 120 7.43 3.04 -17.70
C ALA A 120 8.80 2.55 -17.22
N LEU A 121 9.12 2.72 -15.93
CA LEU A 121 10.38 2.22 -15.34
C LEU A 121 10.53 0.70 -15.49
N GLU A 122 9.45 -0.05 -15.32
CA GLU A 122 9.42 -1.50 -15.56
C GLU A 122 9.72 -1.85 -17.01
N LYS A 123 9.10 -1.15 -17.98
CA LYS A 123 9.31 -1.36 -19.41
C LYS A 123 10.72 -0.97 -19.87
N GLU A 124 11.28 0.06 -19.27
CA GLU A 124 12.65 0.53 -19.48
C GLU A 124 13.70 -0.33 -18.75
N LYS A 125 13.24 -1.30 -17.95
CA LYS A 125 14.08 -2.17 -17.13
C LYS A 125 14.99 -1.37 -16.19
N CYS A 126 14.40 -0.46 -15.43
CA CYS A 126 15.12 0.35 -14.46
C CYS A 126 15.89 -0.54 -13.47
N GLU A 127 17.22 -0.33 -13.40
CA GLU A 127 18.12 -1.07 -12.51
C GLU A 127 18.25 -0.43 -11.13
N ASN A 128 17.51 0.66 -10.85
CA ASN A 128 17.58 1.39 -9.60
C ASN A 128 16.34 1.15 -8.73
N PRO A 129 16.42 0.25 -7.71
CA PRO A 129 15.28 -0.01 -6.82
C PRO A 129 14.76 1.23 -6.09
N SER A 130 15.67 2.18 -5.75
CA SER A 130 15.31 3.39 -5.05
C SER A 130 14.47 4.35 -5.90
N GLU A 131 14.71 4.41 -7.21
CA GLU A 131 13.95 5.25 -8.13
C GLU A 131 12.50 4.75 -8.24
N CYS A 132 12.32 3.45 -8.38
CA CYS A 132 10.99 2.84 -8.38
C CYS A 132 10.27 3.05 -7.05
N ALA A 133 10.98 2.86 -5.93
CA ALA A 133 10.45 3.08 -4.59
C ALA A 133 10.04 4.55 -4.36
N GLU A 134 10.81 5.52 -4.88
CA GLU A 134 10.49 6.95 -4.78
C GLU A 134 9.14 7.28 -5.45
N VAL A 135 8.87 6.73 -6.62
CA VAL A 135 7.58 6.94 -7.31
C VAL A 135 6.41 6.41 -6.50
N PHE A 136 6.56 5.25 -5.87
CA PHE A 136 5.51 4.68 -5.03
C PHE A 136 5.38 5.43 -3.70
N GLY A 137 6.50 5.90 -3.14
CA GLY A 137 6.52 6.78 -1.98
C GLY A 137 5.80 8.11 -2.26
N GLU A 138 6.07 8.75 -3.40
CA GLU A 138 5.39 9.97 -3.85
C GLU A 138 3.86 9.78 -3.96
N LEU A 139 3.43 8.65 -4.48
CA LEU A 139 2.01 8.30 -4.55
C LEU A 139 1.36 8.25 -3.17
N LEU A 140 1.96 7.49 -2.24
CA LEU A 140 1.39 7.32 -0.90
C LEU A 140 1.50 8.59 -0.06
N GLY A 141 2.59 9.36 -0.19
CA GLY A 141 2.75 10.66 0.46
C GLY A 141 1.66 11.64 0.05
N PHE A 142 1.48 11.84 -1.27
CA PHE A 142 0.43 12.71 -1.79
C PHE A 142 -0.96 12.25 -1.34
N ALA A 143 -1.27 10.97 -1.46
CA ALA A 143 -2.55 10.45 -1.02
C ALA A 143 -2.77 10.65 0.50
N ALA A 144 -1.73 10.49 1.33
CA ALA A 144 -1.84 10.69 2.77
C ALA A 144 -2.07 12.15 3.15
N SER A 145 -1.47 13.09 2.44
CA SER A 145 -1.49 14.53 2.76
C SER A 145 -2.66 15.30 2.16
N PHE A 146 -3.25 14.82 1.06
CA PHE A 146 -4.26 15.56 0.31
C PHE A 146 -5.46 16.01 1.17
N GLY A 147 -5.78 17.31 1.08
CA GLY A 147 -6.95 17.90 1.76
C GLY A 147 -6.75 18.12 3.27
N LEU A 148 -5.54 17.99 3.79
CA LEU A 148 -5.17 18.36 5.16
C LEU A 148 -4.67 19.81 5.20
N ASP A 149 -4.63 20.42 6.41
CA ASP A 149 -3.93 21.67 6.63
C ASP A 149 -2.41 21.51 6.41
N ALA A 150 -1.69 22.62 6.24
CA ALA A 150 -0.29 22.60 5.82
C ALA A 150 0.65 21.80 6.75
N GLU A 151 0.45 21.86 8.08
CA GLU A 151 1.28 21.15 9.05
C GLU A 151 0.97 19.65 9.03
N SER A 152 -0.31 19.31 9.13
CA SER A 152 -0.80 17.92 9.04
C SER A 152 -0.44 17.29 7.70
N ALA A 153 -0.53 18.04 6.61
CA ALA A 153 -0.17 17.57 5.27
C ALA A 153 1.30 17.20 5.18
N ARG A 154 2.21 18.07 5.69
CA ARG A 154 3.64 17.80 5.68
C ARG A 154 3.98 16.51 6.45
N ILE A 155 3.42 16.33 7.64
CA ILE A 155 3.65 15.13 8.46
C ILE A 155 3.10 13.88 7.77
N ALA A 156 1.88 13.95 7.25
CA ALA A 156 1.25 12.82 6.58
C ALA A 156 1.95 12.43 5.27
N ASP A 157 2.46 13.43 4.51
CA ASP A 157 3.25 13.21 3.30
C ASP A 157 4.55 12.46 3.61
N GLU A 158 5.31 12.92 4.60
CA GLU A 158 6.56 12.27 5.02
C GLU A 158 6.32 10.82 5.48
N ILE A 159 5.32 10.59 6.34
CA ILE A 159 4.96 9.22 6.76
C ILE A 159 4.57 8.37 5.53
N GLY A 160 3.70 8.89 4.68
CA GLY A 160 3.23 8.18 3.50
C GLY A 160 4.35 7.85 2.52
N ARG A 161 5.24 8.80 2.27
CA ARG A 161 6.39 8.67 1.37
C ARG A 161 7.34 7.56 1.84
N HIS A 162 7.77 7.61 3.09
CA HIS A 162 8.71 6.64 3.63
C HIS A 162 8.11 5.24 3.78
N VAL A 163 6.86 5.15 4.22
CA VAL A 163 6.15 3.86 4.26
C VAL A 163 5.93 3.31 2.85
N GLY A 164 5.63 4.16 1.87
CA GLY A 164 5.50 3.75 0.48
C GLY A 164 6.78 3.15 -0.09
N LYS A 165 7.91 3.81 0.12
CA LYS A 165 9.23 3.28 -0.27
C LYS A 165 9.51 1.94 0.39
N TRP A 166 9.28 1.86 1.69
CA TRP A 166 9.45 0.63 2.46
C TRP A 166 8.62 -0.52 1.87
N VAL A 167 7.34 -0.28 1.60
CA VAL A 167 6.42 -1.30 1.05
C VAL A 167 6.90 -1.77 -0.32
N TYR A 168 7.26 -0.84 -1.21
CA TYR A 168 7.76 -1.19 -2.55
C TYR A 168 9.01 -2.07 -2.49
N LEU A 169 10.01 -1.66 -1.71
CA LEU A 169 11.28 -2.40 -1.57
C LEU A 169 11.07 -3.77 -0.91
N ALA A 170 10.24 -3.84 0.13
CA ALA A 170 9.93 -5.09 0.81
C ALA A 170 9.17 -6.08 -0.10
N ASP A 171 8.24 -5.61 -0.92
CA ASP A 171 7.52 -6.45 -1.87
C ASP A 171 8.46 -6.95 -2.98
N ALA A 172 9.27 -6.08 -3.58
CA ALA A 172 10.26 -6.47 -4.58
C ALA A 172 11.27 -7.51 -4.02
N ALA A 173 11.72 -7.34 -2.78
CA ALA A 173 12.60 -8.29 -2.12
C ALA A 173 11.92 -9.65 -1.85
N CYS A 174 10.65 -9.64 -1.44
CA CYS A 174 9.89 -10.86 -1.25
C CYS A 174 9.64 -11.62 -2.56
N ASP A 175 9.59 -10.96 -3.69
CA ASP A 175 9.16 -11.55 -4.95
C ASP A 175 10.31 -12.01 -5.85
N ILE A 176 11.59 -11.85 -5.41
CA ILE A 176 12.80 -12.22 -6.18
C ILE A 176 12.71 -13.63 -6.79
N ASP A 177 12.38 -14.66 -6.00
CA ASP A 177 12.33 -16.05 -6.49
C ASP A 177 11.21 -16.30 -7.49
N ASP A 178 10.06 -15.67 -7.30
CA ASP A 178 8.89 -15.81 -8.16
C ASP A 178 9.10 -15.01 -9.46
N ASP A 179 9.73 -13.82 -9.38
CA ASP A 179 10.02 -12.95 -10.52
C ASP A 179 11.12 -13.55 -11.41
N GLU A 180 12.19 -14.11 -10.83
CA GLU A 180 13.23 -14.82 -11.59
C GLU A 180 12.64 -15.98 -12.39
N LYS A 181 11.79 -16.81 -11.75
CA LYS A 181 11.15 -17.96 -12.41
C LYS A 181 10.18 -17.57 -13.52
N SER A 182 9.48 -16.46 -13.36
CA SER A 182 8.50 -15.97 -14.34
C SER A 182 9.11 -15.06 -15.41
N GLY A 183 10.33 -14.58 -15.21
CA GLY A 183 10.95 -13.54 -16.03
C GLY A 183 10.23 -12.19 -15.87
N SER A 184 9.60 -11.95 -14.73
CA SER A 184 8.96 -10.68 -14.39
C SER A 184 9.99 -9.63 -14.01
N PHE A 185 9.59 -8.35 -14.09
CA PHE A 185 10.43 -7.25 -13.65
C PHE A 185 10.69 -7.32 -12.15
N ASN A 186 11.97 -7.24 -11.78
CA ASN A 186 12.38 -7.01 -10.39
C ASN A 186 13.64 -6.13 -10.37
N PRO A 187 13.60 -4.93 -9.77
CA PRO A 187 14.70 -3.98 -9.85
C PRO A 187 15.94 -4.45 -9.08
N PHE A 188 15.83 -5.31 -8.07
CA PHE A 188 16.99 -5.90 -7.40
C PHE A 188 17.71 -6.90 -8.29
N ILE A 189 16.97 -7.77 -8.98
CA ILE A 189 17.56 -8.73 -9.93
C ILE A 189 18.28 -8.00 -11.05
N LEU A 190 17.67 -6.95 -11.59
CA LEU A 190 18.28 -6.15 -12.66
C LEU A 190 19.53 -5.42 -12.19
N SER A 191 19.53 -4.89 -10.96
CA SER A 191 20.63 -4.11 -10.39
C SER A 191 21.88 -4.97 -10.09
N MET A 192 21.70 -6.18 -9.55
CA MET A 192 22.80 -6.95 -8.98
C MET A 192 22.80 -8.46 -9.33
N GLY A 193 21.91 -8.89 -10.23
CA GLY A 193 21.68 -10.30 -10.56
C GLY A 193 20.92 -11.04 -9.48
N TYR A 194 20.44 -12.25 -9.82
CA TYR A 194 19.64 -13.05 -8.88
C TYR A 194 20.39 -13.38 -7.58
N ASP A 195 21.62 -13.90 -7.67
CA ASP A 195 22.41 -14.27 -6.50
C ASP A 195 22.74 -13.05 -5.63
N GLY A 196 23.15 -11.93 -6.26
CA GLY A 196 23.41 -10.68 -5.57
C GLY A 196 22.16 -10.12 -4.87
N ALA A 197 20.98 -10.23 -5.48
CA ALA A 197 19.71 -9.83 -4.88
C ALA A 197 19.36 -10.68 -3.65
N LYS A 198 19.61 -11.98 -3.68
CA LYS A 198 19.43 -12.88 -2.54
C LYS A 198 20.37 -12.53 -1.40
N GLU A 199 21.66 -12.35 -1.68
CA GLU A 199 22.65 -11.92 -0.68
C GLU A 199 22.29 -10.56 -0.06
N PHE A 200 21.80 -9.61 -0.88
CA PHE A 200 21.36 -8.31 -0.38
C PHE A 200 20.15 -8.43 0.56
N VAL A 201 19.19 -9.30 0.28
CA VAL A 201 18.03 -9.54 1.17
C VAL A 201 18.50 -10.06 2.53
N GLU A 202 19.50 -10.92 2.57
CA GLU A 202 20.03 -11.49 3.80
C GLU A 202 20.87 -10.50 4.63
N SER A 203 21.64 -9.63 3.96
CA SER A 203 22.68 -8.83 4.64
C SER A 203 22.49 -7.32 4.59
N GLY A 204 21.81 -6.78 3.57
CA GLY A 204 21.73 -5.34 3.30
C GLY A 204 20.35 -4.73 3.42
N LEU A 205 19.31 -5.48 3.10
CA LEU A 205 17.94 -4.98 3.02
C LEU A 205 17.43 -4.36 4.32
N ASP A 206 17.68 -4.99 5.47
CA ASP A 206 17.22 -4.48 6.77
C ASP A 206 17.77 -3.08 7.07
N GLY A 207 19.00 -2.79 6.66
CA GLY A 207 19.61 -1.47 6.80
C GLY A 207 18.83 -0.39 6.02
N VAL A 208 18.53 -0.66 4.75
CA VAL A 208 17.78 0.27 3.88
C VAL A 208 16.36 0.46 4.40
N LEU A 209 15.66 -0.61 4.69
CA LEU A 209 14.28 -0.56 5.20
C LEU A 209 14.19 0.11 6.58
N SER A 210 15.22 -0.04 7.43
CA SER A 210 15.28 0.62 8.72
C SER A 210 15.35 2.14 8.59
N MET A 211 16.08 2.65 7.61
CA MET A 211 16.17 4.11 7.37
C MET A 211 14.79 4.70 7.03
N GLU A 212 14.01 4.03 6.20
CA GLU A 212 12.66 4.48 5.86
C GLU A 212 11.73 4.46 7.09
N LEU A 213 11.83 3.44 7.95
CA LEU A 213 11.04 3.39 9.19
C LEU A 213 11.46 4.45 10.19
N ILE A 214 12.76 4.74 10.33
CA ILE A 214 13.28 5.80 11.21
C ILE A 214 12.80 7.17 10.73
N ALA A 215 12.84 7.44 9.43
CA ALA A 215 12.35 8.69 8.87
C ALA A 215 10.83 8.85 9.07
N SER A 216 10.06 7.79 8.82
CA SER A 216 8.61 7.78 9.07
C SER A 216 8.28 7.98 10.55
N LEU A 217 9.05 7.36 11.46
CA LEU A 217 8.89 7.54 12.91
C LEU A 217 9.26 8.97 13.34
N GLY A 218 10.32 9.55 12.76
CA GLY A 218 10.69 10.95 12.97
C GLY A 218 9.57 11.91 12.59
N ALA A 219 8.92 11.69 11.45
CA ALA A 219 7.75 12.48 11.05
C ALA A 219 6.56 12.26 12.01
N TYR A 220 6.32 11.03 12.45
CA TYR A 220 5.29 10.72 13.44
C TYR A 220 5.50 11.47 14.77
N GLU A 221 6.72 11.57 15.27
CA GLU A 221 7.02 12.27 16.53
C GLU A 221 6.79 13.81 16.43
N LEU A 222 6.71 14.37 15.22
CA LEU A 222 6.34 15.77 14.97
C LEU A 222 4.82 15.99 14.97
N GLY A 223 4.04 14.94 14.94
CA GLY A 223 2.58 15.01 14.88
C GLY A 223 1.89 15.22 16.23
N PRO A 224 0.58 15.00 16.31
CA PRO A 224 -0.19 15.22 17.52
C PRO A 224 0.35 14.43 18.73
N SER A 225 0.69 15.13 19.81
CA SER A 225 1.21 14.53 21.05
C SER A 225 0.19 13.71 21.84
N ASP A 226 -1.12 13.99 21.69
CA ASP A 226 -2.20 13.14 22.18
C ASP A 226 -2.28 11.90 21.27
N MET A 227 -1.56 10.87 21.67
CA MET A 227 -1.41 9.67 20.85
C MET A 227 -2.70 8.89 20.67
N GLY A 228 -3.64 8.94 21.59
CA GLY A 228 -4.84 8.13 21.52
C GLY A 228 -4.55 6.65 21.16
N GLU A 229 -5.58 5.86 20.91
CA GLU A 229 -5.41 4.45 20.49
C GLU A 229 -4.76 4.32 19.10
N CYS A 230 -5.11 5.20 18.16
CA CYS A 230 -4.55 5.16 16.79
C CYS A 230 -3.06 5.49 16.75
N GLY A 231 -2.61 6.50 17.53
CA GLY A 231 -1.19 6.85 17.61
C GLY A 231 -0.33 5.72 18.16
N GLY A 232 -0.78 5.05 19.22
CA GLY A 232 -0.10 3.85 19.75
C GLY A 232 -0.01 2.72 18.73
N CYS A 233 -1.07 2.48 17.95
CA CYS A 233 -1.06 1.50 16.88
C CYS A 233 -0.06 1.87 15.77
N ILE A 234 -0.03 3.14 15.32
CA ILE A 234 0.91 3.62 14.31
C ILE A 234 2.35 3.40 14.79
N LYS A 235 2.68 3.86 16.01
CA LYS A 235 4.00 3.68 16.58
C LYS A 235 4.41 2.21 16.64
N ASN A 236 3.53 1.32 17.09
CA ASN A 236 3.79 -0.11 17.14
C ASN A 236 4.01 -0.71 15.73
N ILE A 237 3.24 -0.28 14.73
CA ILE A 237 3.40 -0.73 13.34
C ILE A 237 4.76 -0.30 12.80
N LEU A 238 5.14 0.96 12.95
CA LEU A 238 6.40 1.50 12.46
C LEU A 238 7.63 0.91 13.20
N THR A 239 7.54 0.65 14.51
CA THR A 239 8.67 0.15 15.29
C THR A 239 8.88 -1.35 15.19
N LYS A 240 7.81 -2.15 15.03
CA LYS A 240 7.85 -3.62 15.10
C LYS A 240 7.02 -4.30 14.01
N GLY A 241 5.80 -3.78 13.74
CA GLY A 241 4.82 -4.49 12.94
C GLY A 241 5.28 -4.77 11.52
N MET A 242 5.83 -3.76 10.85
CA MET A 242 6.28 -3.86 9.45
C MET A 242 7.44 -4.85 9.31
N ARG A 243 8.46 -4.76 10.17
CA ARG A 243 9.59 -5.71 10.18
C ARG A 243 9.13 -7.14 10.44
N ASN A 244 8.30 -7.36 11.46
CA ASN A 244 7.79 -8.70 11.78
C ASN A 244 6.97 -9.29 10.62
N ALA A 245 6.18 -8.47 9.94
CA ALA A 245 5.40 -8.90 8.78
C ALA A 245 6.30 -9.32 7.61
N LEU A 246 7.37 -8.55 7.34
CA LEU A 246 8.36 -8.89 6.31
C LEU A 246 9.07 -10.20 6.63
N THR A 247 9.62 -10.34 7.85
CA THR A 247 10.30 -11.57 8.28
C THR A 247 9.41 -12.80 8.12
N ALA A 248 8.16 -12.71 8.60
CA ALA A 248 7.19 -13.80 8.45
C ALA A 248 6.84 -14.13 6.99
N LYS A 249 6.84 -13.12 6.09
CA LYS A 249 6.59 -13.30 4.65
C LYS A 249 7.78 -13.99 3.97
N LEU A 250 9.01 -13.59 4.30
CA LEU A 250 10.24 -14.20 3.78
C LEU A 250 10.37 -15.66 4.23
N GLU A 251 10.27 -15.95 5.53
CA GLU A 251 10.30 -17.32 6.05
C GLU A 251 9.25 -18.26 5.44
N LYS A 252 8.05 -17.72 5.17
CA LYS A 252 6.98 -18.49 4.53
C LYS A 252 7.31 -18.84 3.08
N LYS A 253 7.96 -17.93 2.35
CA LYS A 253 8.39 -18.17 0.97
C LYS A 253 9.53 -19.19 0.91
N GLU A 254 10.53 -19.09 1.78
CA GLU A 254 11.62 -20.06 1.90
C GLU A 254 11.08 -21.50 2.11
N LYS A 255 10.22 -21.69 3.10
CA LYS A 255 9.60 -23.02 3.38
C LYS A 255 8.79 -23.56 2.18
N LYS A 256 8.17 -22.68 1.39
CA LYS A 256 7.43 -23.08 0.19
C LYS A 256 8.38 -23.56 -0.92
N HIS A 257 9.56 -22.97 -1.03
CA HIS A 257 10.56 -23.38 -2.01
C HIS A 257 11.25 -24.70 -1.60
N GLU A 258 11.60 -24.86 -0.33
CA GLU A 258 12.18 -26.12 0.20
C GLU A 258 11.22 -27.32 0.08
N GLY A 259 9.91 -27.11 0.25
CA GLY A 259 8.89 -28.17 0.12
C GLY A 259 8.48 -28.52 -1.32
N SER A 260 9.06 -27.83 -2.33
CA SER A 260 8.76 -28.05 -3.74
C SER A 260 9.92 -28.73 -4.49
N VAL A 261 10.95 -29.16 -3.78
CA VAL A 261 12.06 -30.02 -4.21
C VAL A 261 11.78 -31.43 -3.74
#